data_3d924cc815b42d203ba8d624e5466fc6
#
_entry.id   3d924cc815b42d203ba8d624e5466fc6
#
_cell.length_a   1.000
_cell.length_b   1.000
_cell.length_c   1.000
_cell.angle_alpha   90.00
_cell.angle_beta   90.00
_cell.angle_gamma   90.00
#
_symmetry.space_group_name_H-M   'P 1'
#
loop_
_entity.id
_entity.type
_entity.pdbx_description
1 polymer ?
#
loop_
_entity_poly.entity_id
_entity_poly.type
_entity_poly.pdbx_seq_one_letter_code
_entity_poly.pdbx_strand_id
1 'polypeptide(L)'
;MMASRWKLFLEWGSILSLVACGYWIFMLTPIETSQGFSQKIMYLHVPTVIVTYLAFFIVFAFSIAYLWKRDLMFDRIAKSSAEIGLMFCALVLISGAVWGRPTWGTYWVWDARLTTTLLLFLIFMGYFLLRMSTEDRDKESRLAAVIGIIGFLDIPIIHKSVEWWRTLHQPVSYTHLTLPTIVSV
;
A
#
# COMPACT_ATOMS: atom_id res chain seq x y z
N MET A 1 32.75 -10.46 -5.25
CA MET A 1 33.18 -9.29 -4.46
C MET A 1 32.44 -7.99 -4.84
N MET A 2 32.23 -7.67 -6.13
CA MET A 2 31.49 -6.47 -6.58
C MET A 2 30.00 -6.47 -6.16
N ALA A 3 29.28 -7.59 -6.27
CA ALA A 3 27.87 -7.70 -5.87
C ALA A 3 27.63 -7.41 -4.37
N SER A 4 28.59 -7.65 -3.49
CA SER A 4 28.52 -7.34 -2.06
C SER A 4 28.58 -5.82 -1.79
N ARG A 5 29.41 -5.09 -2.52
CA ARG A 5 29.57 -3.63 -2.33
C ARG A 5 28.34 -2.85 -2.78
N TRP A 6 27.70 -3.27 -3.88
CA TRP A 6 26.44 -2.68 -4.33
C TRP A 6 25.30 -2.89 -3.34
N LYS A 7 25.20 -4.07 -2.73
CA LYS A 7 24.21 -4.34 -1.66
C LYS A 7 24.41 -3.40 -0.49
N LEU A 8 25.63 -3.31 0.04
CA LEU A 8 25.94 -2.39 1.14
C LEU A 8 25.65 -0.92 0.78
N PHE A 9 25.97 -0.50 -0.45
CA PHE A 9 25.66 0.86 -0.90
C PHE A 9 24.16 1.13 -0.94
N LEU A 10 23.37 0.18 -1.43
CA LEU A 10 21.90 0.31 -1.46
C LEU A 10 21.31 0.28 -0.03
N GLU A 11 21.81 -0.58 0.84
CA GLU A 11 21.35 -0.69 2.23
C GLU A 11 21.62 0.61 3.00
N TRP A 12 22.86 1.11 3.00
CA TRP A 12 23.19 2.36 3.67
C TRP A 12 22.55 3.58 3.02
N GLY A 13 22.46 3.61 1.71
CA GLY A 13 21.79 4.67 0.96
C GLY A 13 20.30 4.75 1.30
N SER A 14 19.61 3.61 1.42
CA SER A 14 18.20 3.57 1.82
C SER A 14 17.99 4.00 3.27
N ILE A 15 18.85 3.55 4.20
CA ILE A 15 18.79 3.96 5.60
C ILE A 15 19.01 5.48 5.73
N LEU A 16 20.05 6.01 5.10
CA LEU A 16 20.36 7.44 5.13
C LEU A 16 19.23 8.28 4.53
N SER A 17 18.65 7.86 3.41
CA SER A 17 17.53 8.56 2.80
C SER A 17 16.28 8.55 3.68
N LEU A 18 15.97 7.42 4.34
CA LEU A 18 14.85 7.35 5.28
C LEU A 18 15.05 8.27 6.48
N VAL A 19 16.25 8.30 7.05
CA VAL A 19 16.59 9.20 8.19
C VAL A 19 16.49 10.66 7.73
N ALA A 20 17.05 11.00 6.57
CA ALA A 20 17.00 12.37 6.04
C ALA A 20 15.57 12.82 5.74
N CYS A 21 14.74 11.95 5.09
CA CYS A 21 13.33 12.23 4.84
C CYS A 21 12.54 12.37 6.16
N GLY A 22 12.78 11.50 7.14
CA GLY A 22 12.15 11.60 8.45
C GLY A 22 12.50 12.92 9.15
N TYR A 23 13.78 13.28 9.18
CA TYR A 23 14.21 14.57 9.73
C TYR A 23 13.54 15.74 9.02
N TRP A 24 13.52 15.74 7.67
CA TRP A 24 12.87 16.79 6.88
C TRP A 24 11.38 16.91 7.22
N ILE A 25 10.65 15.80 7.20
CA ILE A 25 9.20 15.77 7.46
C ILE A 25 8.88 16.29 8.87
N PHE A 26 9.55 15.77 9.89
CA PHE A 26 9.18 16.06 11.27
C PHE A 26 9.76 17.37 11.80
N MET A 27 10.96 17.79 11.36
CA MET A 27 11.65 18.95 11.89
C MET A 27 11.53 20.19 11.01
N LEU A 28 11.59 20.04 9.68
CA LEU A 28 11.69 21.19 8.76
C LEU A 28 10.35 21.53 8.09
N THR A 29 9.42 20.57 7.93
CA THR A 29 8.13 20.85 7.31
C THR A 29 7.24 21.67 8.26
N PRO A 30 6.65 22.80 7.81
CA PRO A 30 5.74 23.59 8.63
C PRO A 30 4.51 22.77 9.06
N ILE A 31 3.93 23.17 10.18
CA ILE A 31 2.68 22.56 10.69
C ILE A 31 1.52 23.16 9.91
N GLU A 32 0.69 22.30 9.35
CA GLU A 32 -0.52 22.70 8.62
C GLU A 32 -1.59 23.23 9.59
N THR A 33 -2.32 24.26 9.16
CA THR A 33 -3.22 25.01 10.04
C THR A 33 -4.51 24.29 10.40
N SER A 34 -5.02 23.41 9.53
CA SER A 34 -6.28 22.71 9.75
C SER A 34 -6.11 21.35 10.44
N GLN A 35 -5.10 20.56 10.05
CA GLN A 35 -4.85 19.22 10.57
C GLN A 35 -3.73 19.17 11.62
N GLY A 36 -2.99 20.27 11.78
CA GLY A 36 -1.91 20.36 12.73
C GLY A 36 -0.77 19.35 12.44
N PHE A 37 -0.20 18.81 13.51
CA PHE A 37 0.93 17.87 13.43
C PHE A 37 0.56 16.55 12.74
N SER A 38 -0.70 16.14 12.81
CA SER A 38 -1.16 14.85 12.24
C SER A 38 -1.02 14.78 10.71
N GLN A 39 -1.05 15.92 10.01
CA GLN A 39 -0.81 15.95 8.57
C GLN A 39 0.57 15.40 8.19
N LYS A 40 1.57 15.50 9.06
CA LYS A 40 2.91 14.96 8.80
C LYS A 40 2.91 13.44 8.57
N ILE A 41 1.94 12.72 9.14
CA ILE A 41 1.76 11.28 8.93
C ILE A 41 1.46 10.97 7.46
N MET A 42 0.76 11.88 6.75
CA MET A 42 0.40 11.69 5.34
C MET A 42 1.63 11.65 4.42
N TYR A 43 2.71 12.35 4.78
CA TYR A 43 3.97 12.28 4.01
C TYR A 43 4.62 10.90 4.04
N LEU A 44 4.32 10.07 5.05
CA LEU A 44 4.74 8.68 5.12
C LEU A 44 3.66 7.74 4.57
N HIS A 45 2.39 8.02 4.89
CA HIS A 45 1.26 7.18 4.51
C HIS A 45 1.09 7.09 2.98
N VAL A 46 1.08 8.22 2.28
CA VAL A 46 0.84 8.24 0.82
C VAL A 46 1.90 7.48 0.03
N PRO A 47 3.22 7.70 0.22
CA PRO A 47 4.24 6.87 -0.43
C PRO A 47 4.10 5.37 -0.09
N THR A 48 3.74 5.04 1.15
CA THR A 48 3.52 3.66 1.59
C THR A 48 2.37 3.00 0.80
N VAL A 49 1.27 3.73 0.57
CA VAL A 49 0.16 3.27 -0.28
C VAL A 49 0.62 3.03 -1.72
N ILE A 50 1.42 3.95 -2.29
CA ILE A 50 1.93 3.82 -3.67
C ILE A 50 2.79 2.56 -3.80
N VAL A 51 3.70 2.33 -2.85
CA VAL A 51 4.55 1.12 -2.84
C VAL A 51 3.70 -0.15 -2.71
N THR A 52 2.67 -0.14 -1.85
CA THR A 52 1.73 -1.25 -1.68
C THR A 52 1.05 -1.60 -3.00
N TYR A 53 0.49 -0.62 -3.69
CA TYR A 53 -0.21 -0.83 -4.97
C TYR A 53 0.74 -1.30 -6.07
N LEU A 54 1.95 -0.73 -6.14
CA LEU A 54 2.96 -1.16 -7.10
C LEU A 54 3.40 -2.61 -6.86
N ALA A 55 3.63 -2.99 -5.60
CA ALA A 55 4.02 -4.34 -5.24
C ALA A 55 2.92 -5.35 -5.62
N PHE A 56 1.66 -5.06 -5.32
CA PHE A 56 0.56 -5.95 -5.70
C PHE A 56 0.26 -5.95 -7.20
N PHE A 57 0.52 -4.84 -7.91
CA PHE A 57 0.50 -4.84 -9.38
C PHE A 57 1.55 -5.78 -9.97
N ILE A 58 2.76 -5.81 -9.40
CA ILE A 58 3.81 -6.76 -9.81
C ILE A 58 3.36 -8.19 -9.52
N VAL A 59 2.75 -8.46 -8.36
CA VAL A 59 2.16 -9.79 -8.06
C VAL A 59 1.16 -10.18 -9.14
N PHE A 60 0.23 -9.30 -9.48
CA PHE A 60 -0.79 -9.54 -10.51
C PHE A 60 -0.17 -9.87 -11.86
N ALA A 61 0.74 -9.02 -12.35
CA ALA A 61 1.36 -9.19 -13.66
C ALA A 61 2.16 -10.50 -13.75
N PHE A 62 2.96 -10.80 -12.72
CA PHE A 62 3.79 -12.00 -12.69
C PHE A 62 2.99 -13.28 -12.36
N SER A 63 1.86 -13.17 -11.66
CA SER A 63 0.91 -14.28 -11.50
C SER A 63 0.28 -14.68 -12.83
N ILE A 64 -0.15 -13.72 -13.65
CA ILE A 64 -0.65 -13.99 -15.00
C ILE A 64 0.45 -14.62 -15.86
N ALA A 65 1.66 -14.05 -15.84
CA ALA A 65 2.79 -14.58 -16.59
C ALA A 65 3.13 -16.03 -16.18
N TYR A 66 3.08 -16.34 -14.88
CA TYR A 66 3.27 -17.69 -14.37
C TYR A 66 2.18 -18.66 -14.86
N LEU A 67 0.92 -18.27 -14.77
CA LEU A 67 -0.18 -19.14 -15.24
C LEU A 67 -0.08 -19.44 -16.74
N TRP A 68 0.45 -18.49 -17.52
CA TRP A 68 0.63 -18.66 -18.97
C TRP A 68 1.86 -19.49 -19.32
N LYS A 69 3.03 -19.13 -18.77
CA LYS A 69 4.33 -19.72 -19.18
C LYS A 69 4.80 -20.88 -18.30
N ARG A 70 4.22 -21.04 -17.09
CA ARG A 70 4.61 -22.08 -16.12
C ARG A 70 6.08 -22.03 -15.67
N ASP A 71 6.72 -20.87 -15.79
CA ASP A 71 8.09 -20.66 -15.33
C ASP A 71 8.08 -20.18 -13.87
N LEU A 72 8.73 -20.95 -13.00
CA LEU A 72 8.87 -20.69 -11.57
C LEU A 72 9.61 -19.39 -11.26
N MET A 73 10.31 -18.79 -12.23
CA MET A 73 10.93 -17.48 -12.06
C MET A 73 9.86 -16.41 -11.82
N PHE A 74 8.74 -16.46 -12.56
CA PHE A 74 7.63 -15.52 -12.37
C PHE A 74 6.95 -15.69 -11.02
N ASP A 75 6.77 -16.94 -10.57
CA ASP A 75 6.24 -17.21 -9.23
C ASP A 75 7.14 -16.64 -8.12
N ARG A 76 8.47 -16.77 -8.25
CA ARG A 76 9.40 -16.21 -7.28
C ARG A 76 9.33 -14.68 -7.22
N ILE A 77 9.22 -14.01 -8.36
CA ILE A 77 9.07 -12.55 -8.40
C ILE A 77 7.74 -12.13 -7.76
N ALA A 78 6.64 -12.81 -8.09
CA ALA A 78 5.34 -12.57 -7.50
C ALA A 78 5.38 -12.75 -5.97
N LYS A 79 5.98 -13.85 -5.47
CA LYS A 79 6.13 -14.12 -4.04
C LYS A 79 6.89 -13.02 -3.32
N SER A 80 8.07 -12.63 -3.81
CA SER A 80 8.88 -11.57 -3.18
C SER A 80 8.16 -10.22 -3.20
N SER A 81 7.44 -9.92 -4.28
CA SER A 81 6.62 -8.69 -4.36
C SER A 81 5.44 -8.73 -3.40
N ALA A 82 4.82 -9.90 -3.20
CA ALA A 82 3.75 -10.08 -2.23
C ALA A 82 4.23 -9.86 -0.78
N GLU A 83 5.44 -10.31 -0.44
CA GLU A 83 6.06 -10.08 0.88
C GLU A 83 6.20 -8.57 1.15
N ILE A 84 6.74 -7.83 0.19
CA ILE A 84 6.87 -6.37 0.28
C ILE A 84 5.47 -5.74 0.36
N GLY A 85 4.55 -6.12 -0.52
CA GLY A 85 3.19 -5.59 -0.56
C GLY A 85 2.44 -5.78 0.75
N LEU A 86 2.54 -6.97 1.36
CA LEU A 86 1.87 -7.27 2.63
C LEU A 86 2.45 -6.45 3.79
N MET A 87 3.78 -6.32 3.85
CA MET A 87 4.44 -5.51 4.87
C MET A 87 4.02 -4.03 4.76
N PHE A 88 4.05 -3.47 3.55
CA PHE A 88 3.64 -2.09 3.33
C PHE A 88 2.13 -1.88 3.53
N CYS A 89 1.29 -2.87 3.19
CA CYS A 89 -0.14 -2.82 3.48
C CYS A 89 -0.43 -2.76 4.99
N ALA A 90 0.32 -3.51 5.81
CA ALA A 90 0.25 -3.39 7.27
C ALA A 90 0.61 -1.96 7.74
N LEU A 91 1.67 -1.37 7.17
CA LEU A 91 2.05 0.00 7.48
C LEU A 91 0.99 1.02 7.06
N VAL A 92 0.31 0.80 5.93
CA VAL A 92 -0.83 1.61 5.48
C VAL A 92 -1.96 1.57 6.51
N LEU A 93 -2.34 0.39 6.97
CA LEU A 93 -3.39 0.23 7.99
C LEU A 93 -3.03 0.91 9.31
N ILE A 94 -1.79 0.72 9.78
CA ILE A 94 -1.30 1.32 11.03
C ILE A 94 -1.24 2.85 10.91
N SER A 95 -0.58 3.36 9.88
CA SER A 95 -0.42 4.82 9.70
C SER A 95 -1.74 5.51 9.43
N GLY A 96 -2.67 4.87 8.70
CA GLY A 96 -4.02 5.35 8.49
C GLY A 96 -4.83 5.43 9.78
N ALA A 97 -4.74 4.42 10.64
CA ALA A 97 -5.39 4.43 11.95
C ALA A 97 -4.83 5.54 12.88
N VAL A 98 -3.51 5.72 12.89
CA VAL A 98 -2.86 6.78 13.70
C VAL A 98 -3.25 8.16 13.20
N TRP A 99 -3.33 8.38 11.89
CA TRP A 99 -3.82 9.63 11.32
C TRP A 99 -5.32 9.84 11.55
N GLY A 100 -6.12 8.78 11.52
CA GLY A 100 -7.57 8.83 11.74
C GLY A 100 -7.96 9.33 13.12
N ARG A 101 -7.20 9.02 14.15
CA ARG A 101 -7.49 9.40 15.53
C ARG A 101 -7.67 10.92 15.73
N PRO A 102 -6.73 11.79 15.34
CA PRO A 102 -6.90 13.24 15.47
C PRO A 102 -7.93 13.81 14.48
N THR A 103 -8.15 13.15 13.34
CA THR A 103 -9.04 13.64 12.28
C THR A 103 -10.51 13.30 12.54
N TRP A 104 -10.80 12.07 12.99
CA TRP A 104 -12.15 11.53 13.17
C TRP A 104 -12.49 11.18 14.61
N GLY A 105 -11.57 11.35 15.55
CA GLY A 105 -11.75 11.04 16.98
C GLY A 105 -11.59 9.55 17.32
N THR A 106 -11.39 8.67 16.35
CA THR A 106 -11.22 7.24 16.54
C THR A 106 -10.10 6.68 15.66
N TYR A 107 -9.47 5.57 16.10
CA TYR A 107 -8.46 4.87 15.31
C TYR A 107 -9.04 4.04 14.16
N TRP A 108 -10.30 3.62 14.27
CA TRP A 108 -10.93 2.75 13.30
C TRP A 108 -12.42 3.05 13.16
N VAL A 109 -12.87 3.04 11.92
CA VAL A 109 -14.27 3.03 11.54
C VAL A 109 -14.49 1.98 10.47
N TRP A 110 -15.63 1.32 10.48
CA TRP A 110 -16.00 0.33 9.47
C TRP A 110 -16.56 1.02 8.22
N ASP A 111 -15.77 1.90 7.63
CA ASP A 111 -16.11 2.47 6.33
C ASP A 111 -15.61 1.57 5.18
N ALA A 112 -16.12 1.82 3.99
CA ALA A 112 -15.84 0.98 2.84
C ALA A 112 -14.33 0.94 2.49
N ARG A 113 -13.61 2.07 2.57
CA ARG A 113 -12.19 2.15 2.22
C ARG A 113 -11.32 1.37 3.21
N LEU A 114 -11.53 1.58 4.52
CA LEU A 114 -10.77 0.88 5.56
C LEU A 114 -11.05 -0.62 5.54
N THR A 115 -12.33 -0.99 5.36
CA THR A 115 -12.75 -2.40 5.33
C THR A 115 -12.18 -3.13 4.11
N THR A 116 -12.21 -2.54 2.93
CA THR A 116 -11.63 -3.16 1.71
C THR A 116 -10.10 -3.19 1.80
N THR A 117 -9.44 -2.18 2.36
CA THR A 117 -7.99 -2.24 2.60
C THR A 117 -7.61 -3.35 3.59
N LEU A 118 -8.40 -3.54 4.64
CA LEU A 118 -8.23 -4.69 5.54
C LEU A 118 -8.47 -6.02 4.83
N LEU A 119 -9.48 -6.10 3.96
CA LEU A 119 -9.74 -7.27 3.13
C LEU A 119 -8.54 -7.60 2.24
N LEU A 120 -7.94 -6.60 1.57
CA LEU A 120 -6.72 -6.76 0.79
C LEU A 120 -5.59 -7.40 1.63
N PHE A 121 -5.37 -6.87 2.83
CA PHE A 121 -4.38 -7.41 3.76
C PHE A 121 -4.67 -8.88 4.11
N LEU A 122 -5.93 -9.22 4.43
CA LEU A 122 -6.34 -10.58 4.78
C LEU A 122 -6.23 -11.55 3.59
N ILE A 123 -6.53 -11.12 2.37
CA ILE A 123 -6.34 -11.93 1.15
C ILE A 123 -4.86 -12.31 1.00
N PHE A 124 -3.94 -11.35 1.18
CA PHE A 124 -2.51 -11.64 1.07
C PHE A 124 -1.93 -12.39 2.28
N MET A 125 -2.53 -12.26 3.46
CA MET A 125 -2.27 -13.20 4.57
C MET A 125 -2.66 -14.63 4.18
N GLY A 126 -3.85 -14.81 3.60
CA GLY A 126 -4.30 -16.10 3.06
C GLY A 126 -3.40 -16.64 1.96
N TYR A 127 -2.85 -15.77 1.09
CA TYR A 127 -1.86 -16.14 0.08
C TYR A 127 -0.63 -16.81 0.70
N PHE A 128 -0.08 -16.26 1.80
CA PHE A 128 1.06 -16.86 2.48
C PHE A 128 0.70 -18.10 3.27
N LEU A 129 -0.45 -18.13 3.95
CA LEU A 129 -0.93 -19.32 4.66
C LEU A 129 -1.08 -20.51 3.70
N LEU A 130 -1.66 -20.28 2.50
CA LEU A 130 -1.76 -21.29 1.46
C LEU A 130 -0.37 -21.82 1.04
N ARG A 131 0.60 -20.93 0.86
CA ARG A 131 1.96 -21.31 0.49
C ARG A 131 2.66 -22.13 1.58
N MET A 132 2.34 -21.90 2.85
CA MET A 132 2.91 -22.66 3.97
C MET A 132 2.25 -24.03 4.15
N SER A 133 1.00 -24.20 3.72
CA SER A 133 0.21 -25.42 3.92
C SER A 133 0.23 -26.39 2.74
N THR A 134 0.79 -26.01 1.60
CA THR A 134 0.78 -26.82 0.37
C THR A 134 2.15 -27.41 0.12
N GLU A 135 2.28 -28.74 0.13
CA GLU A 135 3.54 -29.44 -0.09
C GLU A 135 3.94 -29.51 -1.58
N ASP A 136 2.96 -29.64 -2.47
CA ASP A 136 3.17 -29.68 -3.92
C ASP A 136 3.42 -28.25 -4.46
N ARG A 137 4.65 -28.02 -4.90
CA ARG A 137 5.10 -26.71 -5.37
C ARG A 137 4.35 -26.19 -6.60
N ASP A 138 3.96 -27.06 -7.53
CA ASP A 138 3.23 -26.63 -8.72
C ASP A 138 1.79 -26.23 -8.35
N LYS A 139 1.16 -27.00 -7.46
CA LYS A 139 -0.16 -26.70 -6.92
C LYS A 139 -0.13 -25.41 -6.07
N GLU A 140 0.88 -25.27 -5.19
CA GLU A 140 1.12 -24.06 -4.40
C GLU A 140 1.16 -22.82 -5.28
N SER A 141 2.06 -22.81 -6.30
CA SER A 141 2.29 -21.67 -7.17
C SER A 141 1.04 -21.32 -7.98
N ARG A 142 0.27 -22.30 -8.47
CA ARG A 142 -0.98 -22.07 -9.20
C ARG A 142 -2.04 -21.40 -8.33
N LEU A 143 -2.29 -21.95 -7.14
CA LEU A 143 -3.30 -21.42 -6.23
C LEU A 143 -2.89 -20.03 -5.74
N ALA A 144 -1.61 -19.84 -5.42
CA ALA A 144 -1.09 -18.54 -5.04
C ALA A 144 -1.24 -17.50 -6.17
N ALA A 145 -0.98 -17.87 -7.42
CA ALA A 145 -1.17 -16.99 -8.56
C ALA A 145 -2.65 -16.56 -8.70
N VAL A 146 -3.59 -17.47 -8.51
CA VAL A 146 -5.03 -17.14 -8.55
C VAL A 146 -5.40 -16.16 -7.42
N ILE A 147 -4.93 -16.43 -6.18
CA ILE A 147 -5.18 -15.52 -5.05
C ILE A 147 -4.54 -14.14 -5.29
N GLY A 148 -3.33 -14.09 -5.85
CA GLY A 148 -2.64 -12.85 -6.18
C GLY A 148 -3.42 -12.01 -7.21
N ILE A 149 -4.03 -12.66 -8.21
CA ILE A 149 -4.89 -11.98 -9.20
C ILE A 149 -6.16 -11.45 -8.51
N ILE A 150 -6.84 -12.28 -7.71
CA ILE A 150 -8.06 -11.89 -6.99
C ILE A 150 -7.77 -10.72 -6.04
N GLY A 151 -6.66 -10.80 -5.28
CA GLY A 151 -6.27 -9.74 -4.36
C GLY A 151 -6.03 -8.41 -5.05
N PHE A 152 -5.42 -8.42 -6.24
CA PHE A 152 -5.22 -7.18 -7.00
C PHE A 152 -6.54 -6.55 -7.46
N LEU A 153 -7.56 -7.35 -7.77
CA LEU A 153 -8.88 -6.84 -8.18
C LEU A 153 -9.61 -6.07 -7.06
N ASP A 154 -9.21 -6.23 -5.81
CA ASP A 154 -9.73 -5.44 -4.68
C ASP A 154 -9.21 -3.98 -4.70
N ILE A 155 -8.04 -3.71 -5.30
CA ILE A 155 -7.45 -2.35 -5.35
C ILE A 155 -8.35 -1.33 -6.06
N PRO A 156 -8.88 -1.59 -7.26
CA PRO A 156 -9.90 -0.73 -7.88
C PRO A 156 -11.12 -0.51 -6.98
N ILE A 157 -11.55 -1.52 -6.22
CA ILE A 157 -12.69 -1.42 -5.30
C ILE A 157 -12.33 -0.47 -4.15
N ILE A 158 -11.14 -0.61 -3.54
CA ILE A 158 -10.64 0.34 -2.52
C ILE A 158 -10.67 1.77 -3.06
N HIS A 159 -10.22 1.98 -4.29
CA HIS A 159 -10.15 3.31 -4.89
C HIS A 159 -11.55 3.91 -5.15
N LYS A 160 -12.47 3.09 -5.66
CA LYS A 160 -13.83 3.51 -5.97
C LYS A 160 -14.78 3.48 -4.77
N SER A 161 -14.38 2.89 -3.66
CA SER A 161 -15.22 2.75 -2.46
C SER A 161 -15.74 4.08 -1.93
N VAL A 162 -14.97 5.16 -2.04
CA VAL A 162 -15.37 6.50 -1.59
C VAL A 162 -16.41 7.16 -2.49
N GLU A 163 -16.52 6.72 -3.74
CA GLU A 163 -17.54 7.22 -4.68
C GLU A 163 -18.84 6.41 -4.58
N TRP A 164 -18.72 5.09 -4.33
CA TRP A 164 -19.86 4.16 -4.31
C TRP A 164 -20.57 4.10 -2.98
N TRP A 165 -19.85 4.35 -1.89
CA TRP A 165 -20.41 4.31 -0.54
C TRP A 165 -20.13 5.61 0.22
N ARG A 166 -20.97 5.89 1.21
CA ARG A 166 -20.71 6.98 2.16
C ARG A 166 -19.52 6.59 3.05
N THR A 167 -18.44 7.36 2.98
CA THR A 167 -17.23 7.13 3.78
C THR A 167 -16.81 8.44 4.47
N LEU A 168 -16.01 8.34 5.53
CA LEU A 168 -15.37 9.50 6.15
C LEU A 168 -14.22 10.05 5.29
N HIS A 169 -13.70 9.24 4.36
CA HIS A 169 -12.71 9.67 3.41
C HIS A 169 -13.37 10.54 2.33
N GLN A 170 -12.81 11.72 2.11
CA GLN A 170 -13.26 12.55 1.02
C GLN A 170 -12.82 11.93 -0.31
N PRO A 171 -13.68 11.92 -1.35
CA PRO A 171 -13.23 11.62 -2.69
C PRO A 171 -12.14 12.65 -3.06
N VAL A 172 -11.11 12.21 -3.80
CA VAL A 172 -10.11 13.14 -4.32
C VAL A 172 -10.82 14.08 -5.27
N SER A 173 -11.22 15.23 -4.73
CA SER A 173 -11.91 16.27 -5.51
C SER A 173 -10.86 17.08 -6.22
N TYR A 174 -10.85 17.02 -7.55
CA TYR A 174 -10.06 17.93 -8.39
C TYR A 174 -10.57 19.37 -8.34
N THR A 175 -11.62 19.65 -7.56
CA THR A 175 -12.22 20.98 -7.41
C THR A 175 -11.30 21.98 -6.73
N HIS A 176 -10.22 21.55 -6.08
CA HIS A 176 -9.19 22.46 -5.56
C HIS A 176 -8.24 23.03 -6.62
N LEU A 177 -8.33 22.58 -7.88
CA LEU A 177 -7.63 23.17 -9.02
C LEU A 177 -8.41 24.30 -9.69
N THR A 178 -9.68 24.47 -9.37
CA THR A 178 -10.43 25.66 -9.73
C THR A 178 -10.21 26.70 -8.64
N LEU A 179 -9.57 27.83 -9.01
CA LEU A 179 -9.46 29.02 -8.16
C LEU A 179 -10.83 29.31 -7.53
N PRO A 180 -10.91 29.60 -6.22
CA PRO A 180 -12.15 30.06 -5.64
C PRO A 180 -12.56 31.33 -6.40
N THR A 181 -13.64 31.24 -7.15
CA THR A 181 -14.30 32.42 -7.65
C THR A 181 -14.69 33.24 -6.44
N ILE A 182 -14.01 34.36 -6.22
CA ILE A 182 -14.39 35.35 -5.23
C ILE A 182 -15.77 35.85 -5.69
N VAL A 183 -16.82 35.30 -5.08
CA VAL A 183 -18.13 35.92 -5.16
C VAL A 183 -18.07 37.13 -4.27
N SER A 184 -17.72 38.28 -4.85
CA SER A 184 -17.96 39.57 -4.23
C SER A 184 -19.47 39.77 -4.15
N VAL A 185 -20.01 39.81 -2.95
CA VAL A 185 -21.30 40.44 -2.65
C VAL A 185 -21.08 41.91 -2.36
#